data_d150c089f3ed5f5dda0b5abe04a601ec
#
_entry.id   d150c089f3ed5f5dda0b5abe04a601ec
#
_cell.length_a   1.000
_cell.length_b   1.000
_cell.length_c   1.000
_cell.angle_alpha   90.00
_cell.angle_beta   90.00
_cell.angle_gamma   90.00
#
_symmetry.space_group_name_H-M   'P 1'
#
loop_
_entity.id
_entity.type
_entity.pdbx_description
1 polymer ?
#
loop_
_entity_poly.entity_id
_entity_poly.type
_entity_poly.pdbx_seq_one_letter_code
_entity_poly.pdbx_strand_id
1 'polypeptide(L)'
;MLVHPQFDPIAFQIGPVAVRWYGLMYLVAFVLVVVLGKIRARRNLLTGWHPRDVDDMLFYGVFGVILGGRLGYILFYKPMYYLAHPMETLALWQGGMSFHGGFLGVLIALLVYARIRHKRWLDVTDFVAPLIPLGLAFGRLGNFINGELWGRVTDPGAPWAVLFPQAADEDKAWMASHAQQALARSLAEVYERTGMLPRHPSQLYEVGLEGLALFALLWLYARHRRPLGAVSGLFLVGYGTFRFIVEFAREPDNFLGLLALGWSMGQWLSVPMIVAGVALMVWAYARARRTEQTIIG
;
A
#
# COMPACT_ATOMS: atom_id res chain seq x y z
N MET A 1 -10.99 14.54 -22.31
CA MET A 1 -10.36 13.35 -21.71
C MET A 1 -8.85 13.48 -21.75
N LEU A 2 -8.19 13.06 -20.69
CA LEU A 2 -6.74 13.04 -20.62
C LEU A 2 -6.22 11.72 -21.20
N VAL A 3 -5.04 11.74 -21.82
CA VAL A 3 -4.34 10.51 -22.25
C VAL A 3 -3.14 10.34 -21.33
N HIS A 4 -2.95 9.13 -20.82
CA HIS A 4 -1.79 8.81 -19.98
C HIS A 4 -0.49 9.09 -20.76
N PRO A 5 0.48 9.84 -20.17
CA PRO A 5 1.63 10.38 -20.91
C PRO A 5 2.63 9.33 -21.41
N GLN A 6 2.41 8.03 -21.16
CA GLN A 6 3.30 6.95 -21.60
C GLN A 6 4.78 7.23 -21.24
N PHE A 7 5.03 7.45 -19.96
CA PHE A 7 6.40 7.64 -19.48
C PHE A 7 7.30 6.46 -19.86
N ASP A 8 8.52 6.75 -20.29
CA ASP A 8 9.54 5.70 -20.37
C ASP A 8 9.72 5.11 -18.96
N PRO A 9 9.58 3.79 -18.77
CA PRO A 9 9.79 3.16 -17.46
C PRO A 9 11.20 3.38 -16.90
N ILE A 10 12.17 3.69 -17.77
CA ILE A 10 13.55 4.00 -17.41
C ILE A 10 13.66 5.51 -17.17
N ALA A 11 13.94 5.91 -15.94
CA ALA A 11 14.16 7.31 -15.59
C ALA A 11 15.48 7.85 -16.17
N PHE A 12 16.53 7.06 -16.04
CA PHE A 12 17.86 7.33 -16.63
C PHE A 12 18.69 6.04 -16.63
N GLN A 13 19.77 6.06 -17.42
CA GLN A 13 20.68 4.92 -17.55
C GLN A 13 22.12 5.36 -17.22
N ILE A 14 22.81 4.55 -16.42
CA ILE A 14 24.23 4.73 -16.08
C ILE A 14 24.98 3.50 -16.57
N GLY A 15 25.63 3.60 -17.73
CA GLY A 15 26.27 2.45 -18.36
C GLY A 15 25.26 1.33 -18.63
N PRO A 16 25.50 0.09 -18.18
CA PRO A 16 24.57 -1.04 -18.37
C PRO A 16 23.38 -1.04 -17.38
N VAL A 17 23.37 -0.14 -16.38
CA VAL A 17 22.35 -0.13 -15.32
C VAL A 17 21.24 0.83 -15.67
N ALA A 18 20.04 0.30 -15.92
CA ALA A 18 18.83 1.09 -16.12
C ALA A 18 18.14 1.36 -14.78
N VAL A 19 18.01 2.63 -14.41
CA VAL A 19 17.30 3.07 -13.22
C VAL A 19 15.84 3.35 -13.59
N ARG A 20 14.94 2.58 -13.03
CA ARG A 20 13.49 2.68 -13.30
C ARG A 20 12.79 3.62 -12.34
N TRP A 21 11.77 4.35 -12.81
CA TRP A 21 10.94 5.22 -11.99
C TRP A 21 10.36 4.52 -10.76
N TYR A 22 9.90 3.28 -10.93
CA TYR A 22 9.35 2.50 -9.82
C TYR A 22 10.35 2.30 -8.68
N GLY A 23 11.61 1.99 -9.02
CA GLY A 23 12.69 1.90 -8.04
C GLY A 23 13.01 3.23 -7.37
N LEU A 24 12.97 4.35 -8.13
CA LEU A 24 13.16 5.69 -7.57
C LEU A 24 12.05 6.07 -6.60
N MET A 25 10.79 5.73 -6.88
CA MET A 25 9.68 5.98 -5.97
C MET A 25 9.87 5.25 -4.64
N TYR A 26 10.34 4.00 -4.66
CA TYR A 26 10.70 3.30 -3.43
C TYR A 26 11.85 3.96 -2.68
N LEU A 27 12.88 4.40 -3.40
CA LEU A 27 14.01 5.11 -2.78
C LEU A 27 13.55 6.41 -2.10
N VAL A 28 12.72 7.21 -2.76
CA VAL A 28 12.14 8.42 -2.18
C VAL A 28 11.30 8.09 -0.94
N ALA A 29 10.48 7.04 -1.01
CA ALA A 29 9.69 6.58 0.13
C ALA A 29 10.58 6.19 1.32
N PHE A 30 11.65 5.43 1.09
CA PHE A 30 12.60 5.05 2.15
C PHE A 30 13.31 6.26 2.75
N VAL A 31 13.77 7.21 1.93
CA VAL A 31 14.41 8.45 2.41
C VAL A 31 13.44 9.23 3.30
N LEU A 32 12.19 9.38 2.88
CA LEU A 32 11.17 10.09 3.65
C LEU A 32 10.85 9.36 4.97
N VAL A 33 10.71 8.05 4.95
CA VAL A 33 10.50 7.24 6.17
C VAL A 33 11.65 7.44 7.15
N VAL A 34 12.90 7.43 6.68
CA VAL A 34 14.07 7.68 7.55
C VAL A 34 14.08 9.09 8.10
N VAL A 35 13.90 10.10 7.25
CA VAL A 35 13.92 11.52 7.66
C VAL A 35 12.81 11.80 8.66
N LEU A 36 11.57 11.45 8.32
CA LEU A 36 10.42 11.71 9.19
C LEU A 36 10.44 10.84 10.44
N GLY A 37 10.90 9.60 10.34
CA GLY A 37 11.11 8.72 11.49
C GLY A 37 12.12 9.31 12.46
N LYS A 38 13.26 9.83 11.99
CA LYS A 38 14.25 10.51 12.83
C LYS A 38 13.72 11.80 13.46
N ILE A 39 12.94 12.59 12.70
CA ILE A 39 12.25 13.77 13.24
C ILE A 39 11.28 13.35 14.36
N ARG A 40 10.50 12.27 14.14
CA ARG A 40 9.55 11.74 15.12
C ARG A 40 10.26 11.24 16.38
N ALA A 41 11.37 10.51 16.24
CA ALA A 41 12.17 10.03 17.36
C ALA A 41 12.74 11.19 18.21
N ARG A 42 13.20 12.27 17.58
CA ARG A 42 13.75 13.46 18.27
C ARG A 42 12.70 14.28 19.03
N ARG A 43 11.42 14.20 18.66
CA ARG A 43 10.34 14.93 19.35
C ARG A 43 10.00 14.41 20.75
N ASN A 44 10.57 13.28 21.16
CA ASN A 44 10.40 12.69 22.51
C ASN A 44 8.92 12.48 22.93
N LEU A 45 8.00 12.37 21.97
CA LEU A 45 6.59 12.12 22.21
C LEU A 45 6.33 10.68 22.65
N LEU A 46 7.22 9.78 22.23
CA LEU A 46 7.24 8.37 22.63
C LEU A 46 8.54 8.16 23.41
N THR A 47 8.44 7.73 24.66
CA THR A 47 9.60 7.50 25.52
C THR A 47 10.50 6.37 24.99
N GLY A 48 11.80 6.56 25.10
CA GLY A 48 12.79 5.52 24.75
C GLY A 48 13.00 5.30 23.25
N TRP A 49 12.69 6.30 22.40
CA TRP A 49 13.00 6.29 20.98
C TRP A 49 14.17 7.20 20.66
N HIS A 50 15.10 6.68 19.86
CA HIS A 50 16.29 7.40 19.38
C HIS A 50 16.35 7.38 17.84
N PRO A 51 17.01 8.35 17.19
CA PRO A 51 17.17 8.33 15.73
C PRO A 51 17.81 7.04 15.18
N ARG A 52 18.68 6.39 15.95
CA ARG A 52 19.29 5.10 15.58
C ARG A 52 18.26 3.95 15.48
N ASP A 53 17.21 4.00 16.28
CA ASP A 53 16.13 3.00 16.22
C ASP A 53 15.48 2.96 14.83
N VAL A 54 15.44 4.10 14.11
CA VAL A 54 14.89 4.18 12.76
C VAL A 54 15.79 3.44 11.76
N ASP A 55 17.10 3.61 11.87
CA ASP A 55 18.06 2.92 11.01
C ASP A 55 18.00 1.41 11.24
N ASP A 56 17.91 0.98 12.51
CA ASP A 56 17.75 -0.42 12.87
C ASP A 56 16.42 -0.99 12.31
N MET A 57 15.30 -0.31 12.52
CA MET A 57 14.00 -0.77 11.99
C MET A 57 14.00 -0.85 10.45
N LEU A 58 14.65 0.09 9.77
CA LEU A 58 14.80 0.03 8.32
C LEU A 58 15.59 -1.22 7.91
N PHE A 59 16.69 -1.47 8.58
CA PHE A 59 17.52 -2.67 8.34
C PHE A 59 16.70 -3.95 8.51
N TYR A 60 16.03 -4.12 9.65
CA TYR A 60 15.16 -5.26 9.90
C TYR A 60 14.02 -5.35 8.88
N GLY A 61 13.41 -4.22 8.52
CA GLY A 61 12.33 -4.15 7.55
C GLY A 61 12.75 -4.59 6.15
N VAL A 62 13.90 -4.11 5.65
CA VAL A 62 14.44 -4.49 4.33
C VAL A 62 14.73 -6.00 4.30
N PHE A 63 15.39 -6.54 5.32
CA PHE A 63 15.62 -7.97 5.42
C PHE A 63 14.30 -8.75 5.50
N GLY A 64 13.33 -8.25 6.24
CA GLY A 64 11.99 -8.83 6.35
C GLY A 64 11.29 -8.92 4.99
N VAL A 65 11.32 -7.83 4.20
CA VAL A 65 10.76 -7.83 2.82
C VAL A 65 11.45 -8.86 1.94
N ILE A 66 12.78 -8.84 1.91
CA ILE A 66 13.56 -9.70 1.00
C ILE A 66 13.37 -11.18 1.36
N LEU A 67 13.63 -11.54 2.61
CA LEU A 67 13.55 -12.92 3.07
C LEU A 67 12.10 -13.43 3.04
N GLY A 68 11.17 -12.63 3.56
CA GLY A 68 9.75 -13.00 3.57
C GLY A 68 9.17 -13.11 2.17
N GLY A 69 9.47 -12.15 1.29
CA GLY A 69 9.02 -12.16 -0.10
C GLY A 69 9.54 -13.38 -0.86
N ARG A 70 10.81 -13.72 -0.69
CA ARG A 70 11.41 -14.89 -1.33
C ARG A 70 10.87 -16.20 -0.77
N LEU A 71 10.84 -16.35 0.55
CA LEU A 71 10.29 -17.55 1.20
C LEU A 71 8.81 -17.74 0.87
N GLY A 72 8.02 -16.66 0.89
CA GLY A 72 6.62 -16.72 0.51
C GLY A 72 6.43 -17.15 -0.94
N TYR A 73 7.28 -16.68 -1.86
CA TYR A 73 7.22 -17.14 -3.25
C TYR A 73 7.56 -18.62 -3.39
N ILE A 74 8.63 -19.08 -2.74
CA ILE A 74 9.06 -20.47 -2.75
C ILE A 74 7.96 -21.39 -2.22
N LEU A 75 7.42 -21.07 -1.05
CA LEU A 75 6.48 -21.93 -0.34
C LEU A 75 5.10 -22.00 -1.02
N PHE A 76 4.61 -20.89 -1.58
CA PHE A 76 3.23 -20.82 -2.08
C PHE A 76 3.11 -20.94 -3.60
N TYR A 77 4.17 -20.63 -4.38
CA TYR A 77 4.06 -20.63 -5.84
C TYR A 77 4.83 -21.78 -6.51
N LYS A 78 6.01 -22.16 -6.02
CA LYS A 78 6.86 -23.18 -6.66
C LYS A 78 7.57 -24.11 -5.66
N PRO A 79 6.88 -24.71 -4.66
CA PRO A 79 7.57 -25.47 -3.61
C PRO A 79 8.36 -26.66 -4.16
N MET A 80 7.76 -27.44 -5.03
CA MET A 80 8.41 -28.65 -5.58
C MET A 80 9.61 -28.33 -6.45
N TYR A 81 9.58 -27.20 -7.18
CA TYR A 81 10.70 -26.74 -7.99
C TYR A 81 11.92 -26.42 -7.11
N TYR A 82 11.73 -25.65 -6.04
CA TYR A 82 12.83 -25.23 -5.16
C TYR A 82 13.32 -26.36 -4.24
N LEU A 83 12.52 -27.38 -3.99
CA LEU A 83 13.00 -28.61 -3.34
C LEU A 83 13.98 -29.36 -4.24
N ALA A 84 13.76 -29.37 -5.56
CA ALA A 84 14.67 -29.99 -6.52
C ALA A 84 15.89 -29.10 -6.83
N HIS A 85 15.78 -27.77 -6.67
CA HIS A 85 16.83 -26.80 -7.01
C HIS A 85 17.12 -25.85 -5.83
N PRO A 86 17.62 -26.34 -4.67
CA PRO A 86 17.74 -25.55 -3.44
C PRO A 86 18.68 -24.36 -3.57
N MET A 87 19.70 -24.42 -4.42
CA MET A 87 20.64 -23.30 -4.63
C MET A 87 19.99 -22.09 -5.29
N GLU A 88 18.95 -22.31 -6.11
CA GLU A 88 18.21 -21.23 -6.76
C GLU A 88 17.32 -20.43 -5.79
N THR A 89 17.11 -20.94 -4.56
CA THR A 89 16.45 -20.20 -3.49
C THR A 89 17.10 -18.84 -3.24
N LEU A 90 18.42 -18.75 -3.37
CA LEU A 90 19.20 -17.52 -3.13
C LEU A 90 19.27 -16.61 -4.36
N ALA A 91 18.83 -17.07 -5.53
CA ALA A 91 18.91 -16.33 -6.80
C ALA A 91 17.82 -15.24 -6.89
N LEU A 92 17.94 -14.19 -6.09
CA LEU A 92 16.99 -13.06 -6.03
C LEU A 92 16.90 -12.30 -7.35
N TRP A 93 17.97 -12.29 -8.14
CA TRP A 93 18.03 -11.61 -9.45
C TRP A 93 17.17 -12.26 -10.54
N GLN A 94 16.71 -13.49 -10.34
CA GLN A 94 15.79 -14.17 -11.25
C GLN A 94 14.32 -13.77 -11.03
N GLY A 95 14.04 -12.88 -10.06
CA GLY A 95 12.68 -12.52 -9.68
C GLY A 95 12.04 -13.54 -8.73
N GLY A 96 10.72 -13.56 -8.67
CA GLY A 96 9.97 -14.46 -7.79
C GLY A 96 9.91 -13.98 -6.34
N MET A 97 9.11 -12.91 -6.12
CA MET A 97 8.82 -12.35 -4.80
C MET A 97 7.31 -12.38 -4.55
N SER A 98 6.92 -12.77 -3.36
CA SER A 98 5.53 -12.73 -2.90
C SER A 98 5.25 -11.47 -2.10
N PHE A 99 4.25 -10.70 -2.49
CA PHE A 99 3.81 -9.53 -1.71
C PHE A 99 3.40 -9.92 -0.28
N HIS A 100 2.56 -10.93 -0.13
CA HIS A 100 2.12 -11.41 1.19
C HIS A 100 3.28 -11.92 2.03
N GLY A 101 4.22 -12.63 1.40
CA GLY A 101 5.43 -13.08 2.06
C GLY A 101 6.29 -11.91 2.55
N GLY A 102 6.49 -10.89 1.72
CA GLY A 102 7.21 -9.66 2.12
C GLY A 102 6.53 -8.92 3.26
N PHE A 103 5.21 -8.77 3.20
CA PHE A 103 4.43 -8.13 4.25
C PHE A 103 4.55 -8.88 5.60
N LEU A 104 4.36 -10.19 5.61
CA LEU A 104 4.54 -11.01 6.81
C LEU A 104 5.99 -10.94 7.32
N GLY A 105 6.96 -10.94 6.41
CA GLY A 105 8.37 -10.81 6.74
C GLY A 105 8.68 -9.51 7.47
N VAL A 106 8.10 -8.37 7.03
CA VAL A 106 8.24 -7.08 7.73
C VAL A 106 7.60 -7.15 9.12
N LEU A 107 6.40 -7.71 9.25
CA LEU A 107 5.74 -7.82 10.56
C LEU A 107 6.57 -8.66 11.53
N ILE A 108 7.10 -9.80 11.07
CA ILE A 108 7.99 -10.66 11.88
C ILE A 108 9.28 -9.90 12.24
N ALA A 109 9.91 -9.22 11.28
CA ALA A 109 11.13 -8.46 11.50
C ALA A 109 10.94 -7.35 12.53
N LEU A 110 9.83 -6.60 12.46
CA LEU A 110 9.50 -5.57 13.46
C LEU A 110 9.14 -6.17 14.83
N LEU A 111 8.54 -7.37 14.86
CA LEU A 111 8.31 -8.09 16.11
C LEU A 111 9.62 -8.55 16.75
N VAL A 112 10.55 -9.08 15.96
CA VAL A 112 11.90 -9.44 16.41
C VAL A 112 12.63 -8.20 16.93
N TYR A 113 12.58 -7.09 16.17
CA TYR A 113 13.13 -5.81 16.62
C TYR A 113 12.55 -5.38 17.98
N ALA A 114 11.23 -5.43 18.14
CA ALA A 114 10.56 -5.09 19.40
C ALA A 114 11.09 -5.94 20.58
N ARG A 115 11.26 -7.27 20.36
CA ARG A 115 11.79 -8.19 21.37
C ARG A 115 13.23 -7.88 21.75
N ILE A 116 14.10 -7.66 20.76
CA ILE A 116 15.54 -7.36 20.98
C ILE A 116 15.72 -6.02 21.70
N ARG A 117 14.88 -5.03 21.37
CA ARG A 117 14.95 -3.69 21.98
C ARG A 117 14.08 -3.55 23.25
N HIS A 118 13.50 -4.63 23.76
CA HIS A 118 12.60 -4.64 24.91
C HIS A 118 11.46 -3.63 24.82
N LYS A 119 10.95 -3.41 23.59
CA LYS A 119 9.80 -2.57 23.31
C LYS A 119 8.53 -3.42 23.21
N ARG A 120 7.36 -2.87 23.59
CA ARG A 120 6.09 -3.54 23.32
C ARG A 120 5.78 -3.46 21.83
N TRP A 121 5.13 -4.46 21.30
CA TRP A 121 4.71 -4.48 19.89
C TRP A 121 3.97 -3.19 19.48
N LEU A 122 3.00 -2.75 20.28
CA LEU A 122 2.22 -1.54 20.01
C LEU A 122 3.07 -0.25 20.08
N ASP A 123 4.16 -0.21 20.82
CA ASP A 123 5.09 0.94 20.76
C ASP A 123 5.73 1.05 19.37
N VAL A 124 6.10 -0.09 18.78
CA VAL A 124 6.71 -0.14 17.45
C VAL A 124 5.68 0.19 16.37
N THR A 125 4.50 -0.40 16.40
CA THR A 125 3.46 -0.13 15.42
C THR A 125 2.95 1.31 15.50
N ASP A 126 2.75 1.89 16.68
CA ASP A 126 2.39 3.30 16.85
C ASP A 126 3.49 4.25 16.35
N PHE A 127 4.76 3.85 16.44
CA PHE A 127 5.85 4.63 15.89
C PHE A 127 5.85 4.61 14.37
N VAL A 128 5.67 3.44 13.76
CA VAL A 128 5.78 3.23 12.31
C VAL A 128 4.52 3.67 11.56
N ALA A 129 3.33 3.53 12.16
CA ALA A 129 2.05 3.77 11.51
C ALA A 129 1.94 5.11 10.73
N PRO A 130 2.41 6.27 11.25
CA PRO A 130 2.36 7.53 10.50
C PRO A 130 3.33 7.60 9.30
N LEU A 131 4.26 6.67 9.18
CA LEU A 131 5.27 6.66 8.12
C LEU A 131 4.85 5.78 6.93
N ILE A 132 3.99 4.78 7.17
CA ILE A 132 3.53 3.81 6.15
C ILE A 132 2.83 4.48 4.96
N PRO A 133 1.91 5.45 5.15
CA PRO A 133 1.14 6.03 4.06
C PRO A 133 1.98 6.64 2.94
N LEU A 134 3.15 7.20 3.27
CA LEU A 134 4.05 7.74 2.25
C LEU A 134 4.64 6.64 1.37
N GLY A 135 4.96 5.48 1.94
CA GLY A 135 5.38 4.32 1.16
C GLY A 135 4.30 3.87 0.18
N LEU A 136 3.04 3.84 0.65
CA LEU A 136 1.89 3.52 -0.20
C LEU A 136 1.73 4.56 -1.31
N ALA A 137 1.80 5.87 -1.00
CA ALA A 137 1.68 6.94 -1.98
C ALA A 137 2.71 6.81 -3.11
N PHE A 138 3.98 6.64 -2.77
CA PHE A 138 5.04 6.54 -3.77
C PHE A 138 4.97 5.25 -4.57
N GLY A 139 4.57 4.14 -3.96
CA GLY A 139 4.29 2.90 -4.69
C GLY A 139 3.18 3.08 -5.73
N ARG A 140 2.08 3.75 -5.37
CA ARG A 140 0.96 4.02 -6.28
C ARG A 140 1.32 5.05 -7.37
N LEU A 141 2.13 6.04 -7.02
CA LEU A 141 2.67 6.97 -8.02
C LEU A 141 3.55 6.23 -9.03
N GLY A 142 4.35 5.27 -8.59
CA GLY A 142 5.11 4.39 -9.46
C GLY A 142 4.23 3.57 -10.40
N ASN A 143 3.11 3.00 -9.89
CA ASN A 143 2.13 2.30 -10.73
C ASN A 143 1.50 3.23 -11.77
N PHE A 144 1.16 4.47 -11.40
CA PHE A 144 0.64 5.46 -12.35
C PHE A 144 1.67 5.78 -13.45
N ILE A 145 2.93 6.04 -13.08
CA ILE A 145 4.01 6.30 -14.04
C ILE A 145 4.20 5.13 -15.01
N ASN A 146 4.12 3.89 -14.51
CA ASN A 146 4.22 2.69 -15.36
C ASN A 146 2.95 2.44 -16.20
N GLY A 147 1.85 3.15 -15.94
CA GLY A 147 0.56 2.91 -16.60
C GLY A 147 -0.04 1.55 -16.25
N GLU A 148 0.05 1.14 -15.00
CA GLU A 148 -0.48 -0.14 -14.51
C GLU A 148 -1.46 0.05 -13.34
N LEU A 149 -2.31 -0.96 -13.07
CA LEU A 149 -3.32 -0.95 -11.99
C LEU A 149 -4.31 0.22 -12.11
N TRP A 150 -4.75 0.53 -13.32
CA TRP A 150 -5.80 1.51 -13.61
C TRP A 150 -7.15 1.13 -12.96
N GLY A 151 -8.08 2.08 -12.97
CA GLY A 151 -9.40 1.90 -12.41
C GLY A 151 -10.42 1.40 -13.41
N ARG A 152 -11.67 1.30 -12.95
CA ARG A 152 -12.82 0.89 -13.75
C ARG A 152 -13.08 1.86 -14.89
N VAL A 153 -13.72 1.34 -15.92
CA VAL A 153 -14.27 2.15 -17.02
C VAL A 153 -15.26 3.16 -16.44
N THR A 154 -15.20 4.41 -16.92
CA THR A 154 -16.02 5.51 -16.43
C THR A 154 -16.69 6.27 -17.60
N ASP A 155 -17.52 7.24 -17.24
CA ASP A 155 -18.19 8.11 -18.21
C ASP A 155 -17.18 8.94 -19.02
N PRO A 156 -17.31 9.03 -20.35
CA PRO A 156 -16.43 9.84 -21.19
C PRO A 156 -16.51 11.35 -20.88
N GLY A 157 -17.60 11.81 -20.29
CA GLY A 157 -17.78 13.20 -19.84
C GLY A 157 -17.06 13.52 -18.51
N ALA A 158 -16.55 12.54 -17.80
CA ALA A 158 -15.86 12.78 -16.54
C ALA A 158 -14.53 13.54 -16.77
N PRO A 159 -14.32 14.72 -16.13
CA PRO A 159 -13.14 15.55 -16.39
C PRO A 159 -11.81 14.90 -15.93
N TRP A 160 -11.88 13.94 -15.04
CA TRP A 160 -10.74 13.17 -14.53
C TRP A 160 -10.48 11.88 -15.28
N ALA A 161 -11.31 11.52 -16.27
CA ALA A 161 -11.16 10.29 -17.02
C ALA A 161 -9.85 10.28 -17.82
N VAL A 162 -9.11 9.17 -17.73
CA VAL A 162 -7.83 8.95 -18.40
C VAL A 162 -7.92 7.75 -19.32
N LEU A 163 -7.41 7.90 -20.54
CA LEU A 163 -7.18 6.82 -21.48
C LEU A 163 -5.78 6.23 -21.19
N PHE A 164 -5.73 4.93 -20.92
CA PHE A 164 -4.47 4.21 -20.66
C PHE A 164 -4.11 3.34 -21.88
N PRO A 165 -3.11 3.70 -22.69
CA PRO A 165 -2.72 2.90 -23.85
C PRO A 165 -2.31 1.47 -23.48
N GLN A 166 -1.81 1.28 -22.26
CA GLN A 166 -1.42 -0.03 -21.73
C GLN A 166 -2.63 -0.93 -21.42
N ALA A 167 -3.85 -0.37 -21.33
CA ALA A 167 -5.10 -1.09 -21.05
C ALA A 167 -5.81 -1.57 -22.35
N ALA A 168 -5.23 -1.41 -23.53
CA ALA A 168 -5.92 -1.64 -24.80
C ALA A 168 -6.52 -3.05 -24.94
N ASP A 169 -5.81 -4.08 -24.47
CA ASP A 169 -6.30 -5.47 -24.55
C ASP A 169 -7.48 -5.70 -23.59
N GLU A 170 -7.42 -5.16 -22.36
CA GLU A 170 -8.51 -5.20 -21.39
C GLU A 170 -9.71 -4.38 -21.87
N ASP A 171 -9.48 -3.23 -22.50
CA ASP A 171 -10.54 -2.39 -23.06
C ASP A 171 -11.28 -3.12 -24.18
N LYS A 172 -10.55 -3.83 -25.04
CA LYS A 172 -11.13 -4.69 -26.08
C LYS A 172 -11.96 -5.82 -25.48
N ALA A 173 -11.44 -6.50 -24.48
CA ALA A 173 -12.16 -7.56 -23.79
C ALA A 173 -13.40 -7.03 -23.07
N TRP A 174 -13.29 -5.85 -22.44
CA TRP A 174 -14.41 -5.18 -21.78
C TRP A 174 -15.54 -4.83 -22.77
N MET A 175 -15.23 -4.22 -23.91
CA MET A 175 -16.20 -3.89 -24.95
C MET A 175 -16.89 -5.15 -25.49
N ALA A 176 -16.15 -6.23 -25.71
CA ALA A 176 -16.74 -7.48 -26.18
C ALA A 176 -17.71 -8.10 -25.18
N SER A 177 -17.40 -8.04 -23.88
CA SER A 177 -18.22 -8.62 -22.81
C SER A 177 -19.41 -7.75 -22.39
N HIS A 178 -19.41 -6.45 -22.66
CA HIS A 178 -20.41 -5.47 -22.21
C HIS A 178 -21.16 -4.79 -23.35
N ALA A 179 -21.05 -5.28 -24.59
CA ALA A 179 -21.59 -4.65 -25.80
C ALA A 179 -23.10 -4.27 -25.74
N GLN A 180 -23.88 -4.97 -24.94
CA GLN A 180 -25.32 -4.71 -24.81
C GLN A 180 -25.66 -3.68 -23.71
N GLN A 181 -24.71 -3.28 -22.88
CA GLN A 181 -24.95 -2.34 -21.78
C GLN A 181 -25.03 -0.90 -22.30
N ALA A 182 -25.82 -0.07 -21.62
CA ALA A 182 -25.98 1.35 -21.96
C ALA A 182 -24.63 2.10 -21.94
N LEU A 183 -23.78 1.81 -20.96
CA LEU A 183 -22.44 2.42 -20.85
C LEU A 183 -21.56 2.06 -22.05
N ALA A 184 -21.56 0.81 -22.52
CA ALA A 184 -20.79 0.41 -23.70
C ALA A 184 -21.21 1.17 -24.95
N ARG A 185 -22.51 1.45 -25.11
CA ARG A 185 -23.03 2.24 -26.23
C ARG A 185 -22.58 3.71 -26.18
N SER A 186 -22.55 4.32 -24.99
CA SER A 186 -22.05 5.70 -24.83
C SER A 186 -20.55 5.82 -25.06
N LEU A 187 -19.81 4.72 -24.92
CA LEU A 187 -18.37 4.64 -25.09
C LEU A 187 -17.94 4.24 -26.52
N ALA A 188 -18.90 3.74 -27.34
CA ALA A 188 -18.59 3.21 -28.67
C ALA A 188 -17.83 4.21 -29.54
N GLU A 189 -18.29 5.46 -29.60
CA GLU A 189 -17.64 6.52 -30.40
C GLU A 189 -16.20 6.80 -29.94
N VAL A 190 -15.98 6.84 -28.62
CA VAL A 190 -14.62 7.04 -28.06
C VAL A 190 -13.75 5.85 -28.39
N TYR A 191 -14.26 4.63 -28.21
CA TYR A 191 -13.51 3.40 -28.47
C TYR A 191 -13.19 3.25 -29.97
N GLU A 192 -14.12 3.50 -30.89
CA GLU A 192 -13.88 3.47 -32.32
C GLU A 192 -12.80 4.46 -32.78
N ARG A 193 -12.76 5.63 -32.15
CA ARG A 193 -11.79 6.68 -32.47
C ARG A 193 -10.40 6.43 -31.87
N THR A 194 -10.32 5.86 -30.68
CA THR A 194 -9.07 5.79 -29.89
C THR A 194 -8.56 4.37 -29.66
N GLY A 195 -9.41 3.36 -29.78
CA GLY A 195 -9.13 1.98 -29.38
C GLY A 195 -9.03 1.78 -27.85
N MET A 196 -9.42 2.81 -27.08
CA MET A 196 -9.25 2.84 -25.61
C MET A 196 -10.55 3.27 -24.93
N LEU A 197 -10.68 2.89 -23.65
CA LEU A 197 -11.80 3.30 -22.82
C LEU A 197 -11.35 4.31 -21.74
N PRO A 198 -12.21 5.31 -21.42
CA PRO A 198 -11.95 6.21 -20.31
C PRO A 198 -12.03 5.45 -18.98
N ARG A 199 -11.01 5.56 -18.16
CA ARG A 199 -10.89 4.88 -16.87
C ARG A 199 -10.62 5.85 -15.73
N HIS A 200 -11.02 5.47 -14.54
CA HIS A 200 -10.60 6.17 -13.32
C HIS A 200 -9.08 6.03 -13.13
N PRO A 201 -8.33 7.12 -12.87
CA PRO A 201 -6.95 7.03 -12.42
C PRO A 201 -6.89 6.61 -10.95
N SER A 202 -7.30 5.37 -10.64
CA SER A 202 -7.43 4.87 -9.27
C SER A 202 -6.13 4.96 -8.47
N GLN A 203 -4.98 4.84 -9.15
CA GLN A 203 -3.66 5.01 -8.54
C GLN A 203 -3.53 6.40 -7.89
N LEU A 204 -4.03 7.47 -8.54
CA LEU A 204 -3.98 8.82 -8.00
C LEU A 204 -4.97 9.03 -6.85
N TYR A 205 -6.11 8.32 -6.85
CA TYR A 205 -7.02 8.33 -5.70
C TYR A 205 -6.39 7.65 -4.49
N GLU A 206 -5.68 6.53 -4.70
CA GLU A 206 -4.91 5.85 -3.67
C GLU A 206 -3.77 6.74 -3.14
N VAL A 207 -3.04 7.46 -4.00
CA VAL A 207 -2.05 8.47 -3.58
C VAL A 207 -2.69 9.54 -2.70
N GLY A 208 -3.84 10.07 -3.12
CA GLY A 208 -4.54 11.13 -2.39
C GLY A 208 -5.06 10.68 -1.03
N LEU A 209 -5.79 9.57 -0.98
CA LEU A 209 -6.50 9.10 0.21
C LEU A 209 -5.62 8.19 1.10
N GLU A 210 -5.13 7.06 0.57
CA GLU A 210 -4.34 6.10 1.33
C GLU A 210 -2.93 6.61 1.64
N GLY A 211 -2.43 7.52 0.80
CA GLY A 211 -1.15 8.18 0.97
C GLY A 211 -1.25 9.49 1.74
N LEU A 212 -1.53 10.59 1.03
CA LEU A 212 -1.38 11.95 1.56
C LEU A 212 -2.37 12.29 2.67
N ALA A 213 -3.65 11.99 2.49
CA ALA A 213 -4.69 12.29 3.49
C ALA A 213 -4.47 11.46 4.77
N LEU A 214 -4.19 10.16 4.62
CA LEU A 214 -3.90 9.28 5.75
C LEU A 214 -2.61 9.70 6.46
N PHE A 215 -1.56 10.07 5.73
CA PHE A 215 -0.35 10.62 6.32
C PHE A 215 -0.63 11.86 7.14
N ALA A 216 -1.35 12.84 6.58
CA ALA A 216 -1.69 14.07 7.28
C ALA A 216 -2.50 13.80 8.56
N LEU A 217 -3.51 12.94 8.46
CA LEU A 217 -4.35 12.53 9.60
C LEU A 217 -3.50 11.93 10.72
N LEU A 218 -2.68 10.94 10.41
CA LEU A 218 -1.85 10.25 11.39
C LEU A 218 -0.74 11.13 11.95
N TRP A 219 -0.11 11.92 11.11
CA TRP A 219 0.96 12.84 11.51
C TRP A 219 0.46 13.92 12.45
N LEU A 220 -0.70 14.51 12.16
CA LEU A 220 -1.36 15.50 13.00
C LEU A 220 -1.84 14.88 14.32
N TYR A 221 -2.48 13.71 14.26
CA TYR A 221 -2.95 13.00 15.46
C TYR A 221 -1.80 12.62 16.39
N ALA A 222 -0.69 12.15 15.82
CA ALA A 222 0.49 11.71 16.54
C ALA A 222 1.42 12.85 16.99
N ARG A 223 1.04 14.12 16.80
CA ARG A 223 1.76 15.30 17.36
C ARG A 223 1.68 15.41 18.88
N HIS A 224 0.71 14.77 19.47
CA HIS A 224 0.51 14.70 20.92
C HIS A 224 0.71 13.29 21.42
N ARG A 225 1.03 13.13 22.71
CA ARG A 225 1.09 11.82 23.35
C ARG A 225 -0.30 11.17 23.27
N ARG A 226 -0.35 9.95 22.80
CA ARG A 226 -1.58 9.16 22.67
C ARG A 226 -1.48 7.88 23.48
N PRO A 227 -2.61 7.32 23.91
CA PRO A 227 -2.63 6.00 24.53
C PRO A 227 -2.00 4.96 23.60
N LEU A 228 -1.32 3.99 24.21
CA LEU A 228 -0.67 2.91 23.48
C LEU A 228 -1.64 2.13 22.61
N GLY A 229 -1.36 1.99 21.32
CA GLY A 229 -2.21 1.34 20.30
C GLY A 229 -3.17 2.30 19.60
N ALA A 230 -3.33 3.55 20.09
CA ALA A 230 -4.29 4.48 19.50
C ALA A 230 -3.89 4.96 18.10
N VAL A 231 -2.59 5.13 17.83
CA VAL A 231 -2.09 5.56 16.50
C VAL A 231 -2.21 4.40 15.50
N SER A 232 -1.88 3.20 15.92
CA SER A 232 -2.06 1.98 15.12
C SER A 232 -3.54 1.72 14.82
N GLY A 233 -4.41 1.91 15.82
CA GLY A 233 -5.86 1.80 15.63
C GLY A 233 -6.38 2.81 14.60
N LEU A 234 -5.95 4.07 14.69
CA LEU A 234 -6.34 5.10 13.73
C LEU A 234 -5.81 4.79 12.31
N PHE A 235 -4.61 4.21 12.18
CA PHE A 235 -4.10 3.74 10.90
C PHE A 235 -5.02 2.68 10.29
N LEU A 236 -5.42 1.67 11.06
CA LEU A 236 -6.31 0.61 10.58
C LEU A 236 -7.69 1.15 10.15
N VAL A 237 -8.28 2.05 10.94
CA VAL A 237 -9.55 2.70 10.60
C VAL A 237 -9.39 3.55 9.35
N GLY A 238 -8.40 4.43 9.30
CA GLY A 238 -8.20 5.37 8.19
C GLY A 238 -7.86 4.65 6.88
N TYR A 239 -6.89 3.74 6.92
CA TYR A 239 -6.52 2.96 5.74
C TYR A 239 -7.68 2.08 5.26
N GLY A 240 -8.32 1.34 6.16
CA GLY A 240 -9.46 0.50 5.79
C GLY A 240 -10.61 1.30 5.18
N THR A 241 -10.92 2.49 5.74
CA THR A 241 -11.96 3.36 5.20
C THR A 241 -11.60 3.90 3.81
N PHE A 242 -10.38 4.45 3.65
CA PHE A 242 -9.94 4.98 2.36
C PHE A 242 -9.82 3.89 1.30
N ARG A 243 -9.29 2.74 1.67
CA ARG A 243 -9.24 1.57 0.79
C ARG A 243 -10.64 1.14 0.36
N PHE A 244 -11.59 1.03 1.27
CA PHE A 244 -12.97 0.68 0.96
C PHE A 244 -13.60 1.65 -0.06
N ILE A 245 -13.34 2.97 0.12
CA ILE A 245 -13.84 4.02 -0.79
C ILE A 245 -13.20 3.91 -2.18
N VAL A 246 -11.87 3.78 -2.24
CA VAL A 246 -11.15 3.73 -3.53
C VAL A 246 -11.51 2.49 -4.35
N GLU A 247 -11.85 1.38 -3.70
CA GLU A 247 -12.25 0.14 -4.39
C GLU A 247 -13.50 0.30 -5.28
N PHE A 248 -14.33 1.30 -5.06
CA PHE A 248 -15.42 1.60 -5.99
C PHE A 248 -14.95 2.10 -7.36
N ALA A 249 -13.79 2.73 -7.41
CA ALA A 249 -13.18 3.23 -8.65
C ALA A 249 -12.08 2.32 -9.20
N ARG A 250 -11.60 1.35 -8.43
CA ARG A 250 -10.55 0.42 -8.82
C ARG A 250 -11.11 -0.76 -9.62
N GLU A 251 -10.39 -1.20 -10.64
CA GLU A 251 -10.72 -2.44 -11.34
C GLU A 251 -10.52 -3.64 -10.40
N PRO A 252 -11.53 -4.51 -10.21
CA PRO A 252 -11.36 -5.72 -9.42
C PRO A 252 -10.33 -6.67 -10.04
N ASP A 253 -9.66 -7.46 -9.22
CA ASP A 253 -8.74 -8.47 -9.72
C ASP A 253 -9.46 -9.47 -10.63
N ASN A 254 -8.96 -9.68 -11.85
CA ASN A 254 -9.62 -10.44 -12.91
C ASN A 254 -9.99 -11.89 -12.52
N PHE A 255 -9.25 -12.50 -11.59
CA PHE A 255 -9.47 -13.88 -11.16
C PHE A 255 -10.50 -14.02 -10.01
N LEU A 256 -10.81 -12.96 -9.27
CA LEU A 256 -11.78 -12.97 -8.16
C LEU A 256 -13.08 -12.25 -8.51
N GLY A 257 -13.01 -11.18 -9.30
CA GLY A 257 -14.16 -10.35 -9.64
C GLY A 257 -14.80 -9.70 -8.41
N LEU A 258 -16.13 -9.54 -8.48
CA LEU A 258 -16.94 -9.09 -7.36
C LEU A 258 -17.49 -10.29 -6.59
N LEU A 259 -17.38 -10.26 -5.28
CA LEU A 259 -17.82 -11.29 -4.34
C LEU A 259 -19.25 -11.00 -3.84
N ALA A 260 -19.63 -11.65 -2.72
CA ALA A 260 -20.91 -11.41 -2.07
C ALA A 260 -21.14 -9.90 -1.82
N LEU A 261 -22.40 -9.46 -1.87
CA LEU A 261 -22.84 -8.07 -1.80
C LEU A 261 -22.32 -7.17 -2.94
N GLY A 262 -21.75 -7.74 -4.00
CA GLY A 262 -21.13 -6.98 -5.09
C GLY A 262 -19.85 -6.25 -4.67
N TRP A 263 -19.19 -6.70 -3.60
CA TRP A 263 -17.95 -6.11 -3.08
C TRP A 263 -16.72 -6.80 -3.64
N SER A 264 -15.65 -6.02 -3.82
CA SER A 264 -14.33 -6.56 -4.15
C SER A 264 -13.68 -7.22 -2.93
N MET A 265 -12.66 -8.04 -3.14
CA MET A 265 -11.84 -8.60 -2.06
C MET A 265 -11.21 -7.50 -1.20
N GLY A 266 -10.81 -6.37 -1.81
CA GLY A 266 -10.27 -5.21 -1.08
C GLY A 266 -11.28 -4.61 -0.11
N GLN A 267 -12.57 -4.51 -0.49
CA GLN A 267 -13.63 -4.05 0.40
C GLN A 267 -13.89 -5.04 1.54
N TRP A 268 -13.94 -6.34 1.25
CA TRP A 268 -14.11 -7.37 2.27
C TRP A 268 -13.00 -7.38 3.30
N LEU A 269 -11.75 -7.18 2.90
CA LEU A 269 -10.60 -7.10 3.81
C LEU A 269 -10.56 -5.78 4.58
N SER A 270 -11.12 -4.71 4.05
CA SER A 270 -11.16 -3.40 4.71
C SER A 270 -12.08 -3.39 5.94
N VAL A 271 -13.21 -4.11 5.89
CA VAL A 271 -14.18 -4.14 7.00
C VAL A 271 -13.56 -4.68 8.30
N PRO A 272 -12.93 -5.87 8.34
CA PRO A 272 -12.30 -6.36 9.56
C PRO A 272 -11.16 -5.45 10.04
N MET A 273 -10.43 -4.77 9.13
CA MET A 273 -9.42 -3.79 9.52
C MET A 273 -10.04 -2.60 10.25
N ILE A 274 -11.15 -2.05 9.75
CA ILE A 274 -11.86 -0.93 10.40
C ILE A 274 -12.34 -1.38 11.77
N VAL A 275 -12.99 -2.53 11.88
CA VAL A 275 -13.50 -3.08 13.15
C VAL A 275 -12.36 -3.29 14.16
N ALA A 276 -11.26 -3.91 13.74
CA ALA A 276 -10.09 -4.12 14.59
C ALA A 276 -9.46 -2.77 15.03
N GLY A 277 -9.39 -1.80 14.12
CA GLY A 277 -8.87 -0.47 14.42
C GLY A 277 -9.73 0.27 15.45
N VAL A 278 -11.06 0.26 15.31
CA VAL A 278 -11.99 0.84 16.28
C VAL A 278 -11.86 0.13 17.63
N ALA A 279 -11.85 -1.19 17.66
CA ALA A 279 -11.70 -1.97 18.88
C ALA A 279 -10.37 -1.65 19.60
N LEU A 280 -9.28 -1.54 18.84
CA LEU A 280 -7.96 -1.18 19.38
C LEU A 280 -7.97 0.24 19.97
N MET A 281 -8.59 1.21 19.30
CA MET A 281 -8.70 2.58 19.81
C MET A 281 -9.54 2.63 21.10
N VAL A 282 -10.70 1.99 21.10
CA VAL A 282 -11.58 1.92 22.30
C VAL A 282 -10.81 1.31 23.47
N TRP A 283 -10.12 0.18 23.24
CA TRP A 283 -9.31 -0.47 24.27
C TRP A 283 -8.18 0.44 24.78
N ALA A 284 -7.46 1.12 23.88
CA ALA A 284 -6.35 2.00 24.23
C ALA A 284 -6.81 3.15 25.16
N TYR A 285 -7.92 3.81 24.82
CA TYR A 285 -8.45 4.91 25.61
C TYR A 285 -9.11 4.44 26.91
N ALA A 286 -9.81 3.30 26.92
CA ALA A 286 -10.37 2.73 28.14
C ALA A 286 -9.27 2.35 29.14
N ARG A 287 -8.18 1.77 28.66
CA ARG A 287 -7.03 1.42 29.48
C ARG A 287 -6.33 2.67 30.07
N ALA A 288 -6.15 3.71 29.29
CA ALA A 288 -5.55 4.97 29.76
C ALA A 288 -6.36 5.59 30.91
N ARG A 289 -7.70 5.67 30.77
CA ARG A 289 -8.60 6.18 31.82
C ARG A 289 -8.52 5.39 33.12
N ARG A 290 -8.44 4.07 33.05
CA ARG A 290 -8.29 3.21 34.25
C ARG A 290 -6.98 3.47 34.97
N THR A 291 -5.90 3.66 34.25
CA THR A 291 -4.59 3.95 34.83
C THR A 291 -4.58 5.30 35.56
N GLU A 292 -5.21 6.33 34.98
CA GLU A 292 -5.36 7.65 35.63
C GLU A 292 -6.17 7.57 36.93
N GLN A 293 -7.26 6.82 36.94
CA GLN A 293 -8.11 6.64 38.16
C GLN A 293 -7.34 5.92 39.27
N THR A 294 -6.47 4.96 38.95
CA THR A 294 -5.70 4.21 39.96
C THR A 294 -4.57 5.06 40.57
N ILE A 295 -4.14 6.14 39.93
CA ILE A 295 -3.07 7.02 40.44
C ILE A 295 -3.66 8.12 41.36
N ILE A 296 -4.93 8.47 41.21
CA ILE A 296 -5.60 9.57 41.92
C ILE A 296 -6.36 9.06 43.16
N GLY A 297 -6.72 7.78 43.23
CA GLY A 297 -7.36 7.11 44.39
C GLY A 297 -6.35 6.36 45.25
#